data_0593827fc8ac22410eb6900acc5051ef
#
_entry.id   0593827fc8ac22410eb6900acc5051ef
#
_cell.length_a   1.000
_cell.length_b   1.000
_cell.length_c   1.000
_cell.angle_alpha   90.00
_cell.angle_beta   90.00
_cell.angle_gamma   90.00
#
_symmetry.space_group_name_H-M   'P 1'
#
loop_
_entity.id
_entity.type
_entity.pdbx_description
1 polymer ?
#
loop_
_entity_poly.entity_id
_entity_poly.type
_entity_poly.pdbx_seq_one_letter_code
_entity_poly.pdbx_strand_id
1 'polypeptide(L)'
;QPWDLARLHGGVHTLPPYEQAKGTDWYKGTANAIYQNISFIDSYDPEYVIILSGDQICKQDYADFLRFHKEKGAEFSVAVMEVDWKEASRFGLMVADENDKITEFQEKPPVPKSNLASMGIYIFNWDVLKKYLEEDEADPNSKNDFGMNIIPALLRDGRKMYAYHFNGYWRDVGTIDSLWEAN
;
A
#
# COMPACT_ATOMS: atom_id res chain seq x y z
N GLN A 1 17.62 16.27 -11.22
CA GLN A 1 17.87 14.97 -10.57
C GLN A 1 17.83 13.86 -11.61
N PRO A 2 18.48 12.67 -11.41
CA PRO A 2 18.56 11.62 -12.44
C PRO A 2 17.22 11.12 -12.97
N TRP A 3 16.15 11.27 -12.18
CA TRP A 3 14.78 10.91 -12.55
C TRP A 3 13.94 12.10 -13.03
N ASP A 4 14.51 13.29 -13.11
CA ASP A 4 13.82 14.49 -13.56
C ASP A 4 13.75 14.47 -15.08
N LEU A 5 12.70 13.85 -15.60
CA LEU A 5 12.44 13.81 -17.03
C LEU A 5 11.64 15.06 -17.39
N ALA A 6 12.16 15.88 -18.29
CA ALA A 6 11.45 17.01 -18.87
C ALA A 6 10.22 16.50 -19.67
N ARG A 7 9.06 16.40 -19.01
CA ARG A 7 7.81 16.00 -19.62
C ARG A 7 6.81 17.14 -19.55
N LEU A 8 5.99 17.28 -20.56
CA LEU A 8 4.88 18.26 -20.59
C LEU A 8 3.76 17.87 -19.61
N HIS A 9 3.60 16.56 -19.35
CA HIS A 9 2.64 16.02 -18.41
C HIS A 9 3.28 14.88 -17.62
N GLY A 10 2.96 14.80 -16.32
CA GLY A 10 3.55 13.84 -15.40
C GLY A 10 4.95 14.26 -14.92
N GLY A 11 5.67 13.34 -14.29
CA GLY A 11 7.02 13.56 -13.75
C GLY A 11 7.16 12.95 -12.35
N VAL A 12 8.30 13.27 -11.71
CA VAL A 12 8.54 12.90 -10.30
C VAL A 12 8.46 14.16 -9.46
N HIS A 13 7.59 14.13 -8.46
CA HIS A 13 7.37 15.22 -7.53
C HIS A 13 7.72 14.77 -6.11
N THR A 14 8.53 15.56 -5.43
CA THR A 14 8.75 15.39 -3.99
C THR A 14 7.68 16.19 -3.26
N LEU A 15 6.87 15.51 -2.46
CA LEU A 15 5.77 16.11 -1.72
C LEU A 15 6.12 16.06 -0.22
N PRO A 16 6.68 17.16 0.34
CA PRO A 16 6.94 17.24 1.77
C PRO A 16 5.62 17.39 2.56
N PRO A 17 5.62 17.08 3.87
CA PRO A 17 4.49 17.36 4.74
C PRO A 17 4.10 18.85 4.67
N TYR A 18 2.80 19.15 4.82
CA TYR A 18 2.33 20.53 4.78
C TYR A 18 2.88 21.36 5.93
N GLU A 19 3.50 22.51 5.62
CA GLU A 19 3.70 23.57 6.58
C GLU A 19 2.39 24.39 6.71
N GLN A 20 1.72 24.24 7.85
CA GLN A 20 0.58 25.09 8.18
C GLN A 20 1.04 26.34 8.93
N ALA A 21 0.27 27.43 8.83
CA ALA A 21 0.54 28.69 9.50
C ALA A 21 0.61 28.58 11.07
N LYS A 22 0.19 27.45 11.63
CA LYS A 22 0.19 27.14 13.06
C LYS A 22 1.17 26.04 13.49
N GLY A 23 2.06 25.60 12.61
CA GLY A 23 3.04 24.55 12.88
C GLY A 23 3.21 23.60 11.69
N THR A 24 4.28 22.79 11.72
CA THR A 24 4.56 21.78 10.72
C THR A 24 3.88 20.49 11.15
N ASP A 25 2.81 20.08 10.46
CA ASP A 25 2.21 18.76 10.67
C ASP A 25 2.99 17.71 9.85
N TRP A 26 3.91 17.04 10.51
CA TRP A 26 4.57 15.86 9.93
C TRP A 26 3.56 14.80 9.59
N TYR A 27 3.91 13.92 8.64
CA TYR A 27 3.09 12.76 8.33
C TYR A 27 2.92 11.89 9.59
N LYS A 28 1.68 11.66 10.00
CA LYS A 28 1.34 10.92 11.21
C LYS A 28 1.44 9.40 11.01
N GLY A 29 1.36 8.95 9.76
CA GLY A 29 1.42 7.57 9.36
C GLY A 29 1.39 7.43 7.85
N THR A 30 1.43 6.19 7.36
CA THR A 30 1.50 5.88 5.92
C THR A 30 0.27 6.36 5.15
N ALA A 31 -0.93 6.24 5.73
CA ALA A 31 -2.17 6.72 5.14
C ALA A 31 -2.25 8.26 5.15
N ASN A 32 -1.80 8.92 6.23
CA ASN A 32 -1.77 10.36 6.31
C ASN A 32 -0.86 11.00 5.27
N ALA A 33 0.23 10.32 4.89
CA ALA A 33 1.11 10.79 3.82
C ALA A 33 0.39 10.90 2.46
N ILE A 34 -0.54 10.01 2.18
CA ILE A 34 -1.38 10.09 0.97
C ILE A 34 -2.50 11.10 1.17
N TYR A 35 -3.15 11.11 2.35
CA TYR A 35 -4.23 12.04 2.67
C TYR A 35 -3.81 13.51 2.47
N GLN A 36 -2.67 13.92 3.00
CA GLN A 36 -2.18 15.29 2.87
C GLN A 36 -1.94 15.71 1.41
N ASN A 37 -1.83 14.75 0.49
CA ASN A 37 -1.56 14.98 -0.93
C ASN A 37 -2.77 14.72 -1.85
N ILE A 38 -3.98 14.55 -1.31
CA ILE A 38 -5.20 14.29 -2.08
C ILE A 38 -5.39 15.33 -3.18
N SER A 39 -5.28 16.62 -2.86
CA SER A 39 -5.48 17.70 -3.85
C SER A 39 -4.48 17.64 -5.01
N PHE A 40 -3.24 17.21 -4.74
CA PHE A 40 -2.24 16.99 -5.76
C PHE A 40 -2.61 15.81 -6.65
N ILE A 41 -3.03 14.70 -6.07
CA ILE A 41 -3.44 13.50 -6.80
C ILE A 41 -4.69 13.78 -7.63
N ASP A 42 -5.69 14.45 -7.05
CA ASP A 42 -6.92 14.88 -7.74
C ASP A 42 -6.64 15.73 -8.99
N SER A 43 -5.56 16.51 -9.00
CA SER A 43 -5.20 17.32 -10.18
C SER A 43 -4.87 16.48 -11.42
N TYR A 44 -4.57 15.20 -11.25
CA TYR A 44 -4.32 14.25 -12.34
C TYR A 44 -5.55 13.44 -12.75
N ASP A 45 -6.66 13.55 -11.99
CA ASP A 45 -7.91 12.79 -12.20
C ASP A 45 -7.68 11.29 -12.47
N PRO A 46 -6.96 10.58 -11.59
CA PRO A 46 -6.62 9.18 -11.83
C PRO A 46 -7.81 8.26 -11.51
N GLU A 47 -8.03 7.25 -12.35
CA GLU A 47 -8.97 6.16 -12.05
C GLU A 47 -8.38 5.21 -11.00
N TYR A 48 -7.08 4.93 -11.11
CA TYR A 48 -6.34 4.04 -10.23
C TYR A 48 -5.09 4.73 -9.68
N VAL A 49 -4.72 4.36 -8.46
CA VAL A 49 -3.44 4.75 -7.87
C VAL A 49 -2.70 3.51 -7.41
N ILE A 50 -1.38 3.54 -7.60
CA ILE A 50 -0.48 2.54 -7.02
C ILE A 50 0.30 3.16 -5.87
N ILE A 51 0.29 2.49 -4.73
CA ILE A 51 1.03 2.88 -3.53
C ILE A 51 2.21 1.93 -3.38
N LEU A 52 3.38 2.48 -3.21
CA LEU A 52 4.64 1.74 -3.09
C LEU A 52 5.36 2.17 -1.82
N SER A 53 5.94 1.21 -1.09
CA SER A 53 6.88 1.52 -0.02
C SER A 53 8.25 1.88 -0.62
N GLY A 54 8.98 2.79 0.02
CA GLY A 54 10.28 3.26 -0.44
C GLY A 54 11.48 2.41 0.00
N ASP A 55 11.24 1.42 0.86
CA ASP A 55 12.26 0.56 1.49
C ASP A 55 12.23 -0.88 0.97
N GLN A 56 11.99 -1.04 -0.33
CA GLN A 56 11.85 -2.35 -0.97
C GLN A 56 12.67 -2.45 -2.24
N ILE A 57 13.19 -3.65 -2.49
CA ILE A 57 13.85 -4.00 -3.75
C ILE A 57 13.05 -5.13 -4.40
N CYS A 58 12.43 -4.84 -5.53
CA CYS A 58 11.74 -5.82 -6.36
C CYS A 58 11.82 -5.43 -7.83
N LYS A 59 11.64 -6.42 -8.69
CA LYS A 59 11.44 -6.21 -10.12
C LYS A 59 10.07 -6.74 -10.48
N GLN A 60 9.11 -5.83 -10.64
CA GLN A 60 7.72 -6.14 -10.92
C GLN A 60 7.22 -5.38 -12.15
N ASP A 61 6.42 -6.03 -12.97
CA ASP A 61 5.62 -5.37 -14.00
C ASP A 61 4.27 -4.92 -13.38
N TYR A 62 4.17 -3.63 -13.15
CA TYR A 62 2.95 -3.05 -12.59
C TYR A 62 1.77 -3.05 -13.58
N ALA A 63 2.03 -3.21 -14.89
CA ALA A 63 0.97 -3.33 -15.87
C ALA A 63 0.21 -4.67 -15.70
N ASP A 64 0.92 -5.76 -15.38
CA ASP A 64 0.30 -7.05 -15.07
C ASP A 64 -0.53 -6.98 -13.78
N PHE A 65 -0.01 -6.29 -12.77
CA PHE A 65 -0.74 -6.09 -11.52
C PHE A 65 -2.01 -5.25 -11.72
N LEU A 66 -1.93 -4.17 -12.51
CA LEU A 66 -3.12 -3.38 -12.85
C LEU A 66 -4.13 -4.17 -13.68
N ARG A 67 -3.68 -5.02 -14.61
CA ARG A 67 -4.57 -5.90 -15.39
C ARG A 67 -5.33 -6.85 -14.47
N PHE A 68 -4.63 -7.52 -13.54
CA PHE A 68 -5.26 -8.36 -12.51
C PHE A 68 -6.32 -7.60 -11.72
N HIS A 69 -6.01 -6.40 -11.24
CA HIS A 69 -6.93 -5.54 -10.49
C HIS A 69 -8.24 -5.29 -11.29
N LYS A 70 -8.10 -4.94 -12.57
CA LYS A 70 -9.24 -4.70 -13.47
C LYS A 70 -10.04 -5.97 -13.75
N GLU A 71 -9.38 -7.09 -14.03
CA GLU A 71 -10.02 -8.38 -14.32
C GLU A 71 -10.83 -8.91 -13.14
N LYS A 72 -10.33 -8.73 -11.91
CA LYS A 72 -11.07 -9.09 -10.68
C LYS A 72 -12.19 -8.10 -10.35
N GLY A 73 -12.27 -6.95 -11.02
CA GLY A 73 -13.19 -5.87 -10.64
C GLY A 73 -12.92 -5.39 -9.22
N ALA A 74 -11.66 -5.39 -8.83
CA ALA A 74 -11.23 -5.04 -7.49
C ALA A 74 -11.40 -3.54 -7.20
N GLU A 75 -11.59 -3.21 -5.94
CA GLU A 75 -11.50 -1.85 -5.41
C GLU A 75 -10.16 -1.64 -4.69
N PHE A 76 -9.57 -2.74 -4.22
CA PHE A 76 -8.25 -2.83 -3.62
C PHE A 76 -7.57 -4.12 -4.06
N SER A 77 -6.31 -4.03 -4.45
CA SER A 77 -5.45 -5.20 -4.66
C SER A 77 -4.11 -4.98 -3.97
N VAL A 78 -3.59 -6.03 -3.38
CA VAL A 78 -2.28 -6.03 -2.73
C VAL A 78 -1.39 -7.09 -3.35
N ALA A 79 -0.14 -6.73 -3.66
CA ALA A 79 0.85 -7.72 -4.02
C ALA A 79 1.28 -8.51 -2.78
N VAL A 80 1.24 -9.83 -2.88
CA VAL A 80 1.60 -10.75 -1.80
C VAL A 80 2.67 -11.73 -2.27
N MET A 81 3.47 -12.20 -1.33
CA MET A 81 4.46 -13.25 -1.54
C MET A 81 4.36 -14.28 -0.42
N GLU A 82 4.55 -15.54 -0.75
CA GLU A 82 4.69 -16.58 0.27
C GLU A 82 6.05 -16.45 0.96
N VAL A 83 6.04 -16.37 2.29
CA VAL A 83 7.24 -16.32 3.12
C VAL A 83 7.34 -17.58 3.97
N ASP A 84 8.54 -17.85 4.53
CA ASP A 84 8.70 -18.93 5.51
C ASP A 84 7.78 -18.65 6.72
N TRP A 85 7.06 -19.66 7.18
CA TRP A 85 6.17 -19.58 8.35
C TRP A 85 6.87 -19.02 9.60
N LYS A 86 8.17 -19.27 9.74
CA LYS A 86 8.97 -18.74 10.86
C LYS A 86 9.12 -17.23 10.83
N GLU A 87 9.03 -16.65 9.63
CA GLU A 87 9.16 -15.19 9.42
C GLU A 87 7.80 -14.50 9.28
N ALA A 88 6.72 -15.25 9.08
CA ALA A 88 5.40 -14.72 8.79
C ALA A 88 4.94 -13.66 9.80
N SER A 89 5.23 -13.84 11.10
CA SER A 89 4.87 -12.88 12.17
C SER A 89 5.52 -11.50 12.03
N ARG A 90 6.47 -11.32 11.12
CA ARG A 90 7.10 -10.00 10.88
C ARG A 90 6.32 -9.13 9.93
N PHE A 91 5.37 -9.70 9.20
CA PHE A 91 4.65 -9.05 8.10
C PHE A 91 3.16 -8.90 8.40
N GLY A 92 2.53 -7.98 7.69
CA GLY A 92 1.09 -8.00 7.50
C GLY A 92 0.71 -9.17 6.60
N LEU A 93 -0.19 -10.04 7.06
CA LEU A 93 -0.54 -11.28 6.37
C LEU A 93 -1.96 -11.21 5.82
N MET A 94 -2.12 -11.64 4.57
CA MET A 94 -3.42 -11.77 3.93
C MET A 94 -3.89 -13.23 4.00
N VAL A 95 -5.16 -13.41 4.35
CA VAL A 95 -5.86 -14.69 4.14
C VAL A 95 -6.77 -14.50 2.94
N ALA A 96 -6.58 -15.31 1.90
CA ALA A 96 -7.36 -15.25 0.68
C ALA A 96 -8.03 -16.60 0.41
N ASP A 97 -9.16 -16.56 -0.29
CA ASP A 97 -9.86 -17.75 -0.78
C ASP A 97 -9.24 -18.26 -2.10
N GLU A 98 -9.84 -19.31 -2.66
CA GLU A 98 -9.42 -19.95 -3.92
C GLU A 98 -9.51 -19.05 -5.16
N ASN A 99 -10.21 -17.91 -5.06
CA ASN A 99 -10.34 -16.90 -6.10
C ASN A 99 -9.45 -15.67 -5.85
N ASP A 100 -8.50 -15.77 -4.93
CA ASP A 100 -7.62 -14.69 -4.46
C ASP A 100 -8.35 -13.57 -3.70
N LYS A 101 -9.63 -13.75 -3.36
CA LYS A 101 -10.38 -12.75 -2.58
C LYS A 101 -9.90 -12.75 -1.14
N ILE A 102 -9.51 -11.57 -0.64
CA ILE A 102 -9.05 -11.41 0.74
C ILE A 102 -10.24 -11.52 1.67
N THR A 103 -10.12 -12.42 2.64
CA THR A 103 -11.15 -12.70 3.65
C THR A 103 -10.73 -12.24 5.06
N GLU A 104 -9.43 -12.16 5.34
CA GLU A 104 -8.88 -11.70 6.62
C GLU A 104 -7.53 -11.02 6.38
N PHE A 105 -7.21 -10.08 7.26
CA PHE A 105 -5.89 -9.45 7.37
C PHE A 105 -5.41 -9.53 8.82
N GLN A 106 -4.13 -9.85 8.99
CA GLN A 106 -3.48 -9.90 10.29
C GLN A 106 -2.21 -9.05 10.28
N GLU A 107 -2.16 -7.99 11.07
CA GLU A 107 -0.96 -7.15 11.21
C GLU A 107 0.00 -7.79 12.22
N LYS A 108 1.12 -8.30 11.73
CA LYS A 108 2.22 -8.89 12.52
C LYS A 108 1.73 -9.81 13.65
N PRO A 109 0.94 -10.84 13.34
CA PRO A 109 0.31 -11.66 14.35
C PRO A 109 1.32 -12.57 15.07
N PRO A 110 1.17 -12.78 16.38
CA PRO A 110 2.02 -13.73 17.12
C PRO A 110 1.79 -15.18 16.68
N VAL A 111 0.59 -15.50 16.17
CA VAL A 111 0.22 -16.79 15.60
C VAL A 111 -0.35 -16.57 14.21
N PRO A 112 0.46 -16.76 13.14
CA PRO A 112 0.03 -16.56 11.77
C PRO A 112 -1.02 -17.59 11.34
N LYS A 113 -2.08 -17.14 10.65
CA LYS A 113 -3.06 -18.00 9.97
C LYS A 113 -2.72 -18.24 8.50
N SER A 114 -1.82 -17.42 7.95
CA SER A 114 -1.37 -17.47 6.57
C SER A 114 0.13 -17.13 6.51
N ASN A 115 0.77 -17.49 5.42
CA ASN A 115 2.12 -17.05 5.10
C ASN A 115 2.17 -16.15 3.86
N LEU A 116 1.01 -15.63 3.42
CA LEU A 116 0.92 -14.65 2.34
C LEU A 116 1.23 -13.26 2.90
N ALA A 117 2.50 -12.87 2.82
CA ALA A 117 2.97 -11.58 3.29
C ALA A 117 2.58 -10.46 2.31
N SER A 118 2.01 -9.38 2.84
CA SER A 118 1.84 -8.14 2.10
C SER A 118 3.20 -7.55 1.76
N MET A 119 3.40 -7.24 0.50
CA MET A 119 4.61 -6.56 0.04
C MET A 119 4.56 -5.04 0.28
N GLY A 120 3.45 -4.50 0.83
CA GLY A 120 3.27 -3.04 0.93
C GLY A 120 3.12 -2.35 -0.42
N ILE A 121 2.71 -3.10 -1.43
CA ILE A 121 2.45 -2.62 -2.79
C ILE A 121 0.96 -2.80 -3.06
N TYR A 122 0.24 -1.68 -3.24
CA TYR A 122 -1.21 -1.66 -3.35
C TYR A 122 -1.68 -0.99 -4.63
N ILE A 123 -2.78 -1.47 -5.21
CA ILE A 123 -3.57 -0.73 -6.20
C ILE A 123 -4.95 -0.46 -5.62
N PHE A 124 -5.40 0.78 -5.75
CA PHE A 124 -6.74 1.21 -5.34
C PHE A 124 -7.46 1.91 -6.50
N ASN A 125 -8.77 1.77 -6.54
CA ASN A 125 -9.61 2.76 -7.18
C ASN A 125 -9.47 4.07 -6.39
N TRP A 126 -9.16 5.17 -7.07
CA TRP A 126 -8.83 6.41 -6.37
C TRP A 126 -9.99 6.96 -5.54
N ASP A 127 -11.19 6.93 -6.08
CA ASP A 127 -12.41 7.36 -5.38
C ASP A 127 -12.65 6.59 -4.08
N VAL A 128 -12.39 5.28 -4.09
CA VAL A 128 -12.51 4.44 -2.90
C VAL A 128 -11.44 4.81 -1.88
N LEU A 129 -10.17 4.87 -2.29
CA LEU A 129 -9.09 5.22 -1.36
C LEU A 129 -9.30 6.59 -0.73
N LYS A 130 -9.63 7.61 -1.54
CA LYS A 130 -9.88 8.97 -1.08
C LYS A 130 -10.92 9.01 0.03
N LYS A 131 -12.04 8.33 -0.16
CA LYS A 131 -13.11 8.25 0.85
C LYS A 131 -12.57 7.69 2.17
N TYR A 132 -11.84 6.57 2.14
CA TYR A 132 -11.32 5.95 3.37
C TYR A 132 -10.23 6.78 4.04
N LEU A 133 -9.41 7.51 3.27
CA LEU A 133 -8.43 8.44 3.83
C LEU A 133 -9.10 9.62 4.55
N GLU A 134 -10.18 10.16 3.99
CA GLU A 134 -10.95 11.26 4.60
C GLU A 134 -11.66 10.80 5.88
N GLU A 135 -12.25 9.60 5.87
CA GLU A 135 -12.89 8.99 7.04
C GLU A 135 -11.87 8.68 8.15
N ASP A 136 -10.70 8.16 7.78
CA ASP A 136 -9.62 7.82 8.70
C ASP A 136 -9.01 9.06 9.39
N GLU A 137 -8.79 10.13 8.64
CA GLU A 137 -8.28 11.39 9.21
C GLU A 137 -9.29 12.05 10.16
N ALA A 138 -10.59 11.83 9.94
CA ALA A 138 -11.65 12.33 10.82
C ALA A 138 -11.74 11.56 12.16
N ASP A 139 -11.15 10.37 12.25
CA ASP A 139 -11.11 9.58 13.49
C ASP A 139 -9.90 9.99 14.36
N PRO A 140 -10.13 10.64 15.51
CA PRO A 140 -9.04 11.07 16.40
C PRO A 140 -8.26 9.91 17.02
N ASN A 141 -8.76 8.67 16.96
CA ASN A 141 -8.11 7.48 17.49
C ASN A 141 -7.33 6.71 16.42
N SER A 142 -7.43 7.12 15.15
CA SER A 142 -6.69 6.49 14.08
C SER A 142 -5.17 6.64 14.26
N LYS A 143 -4.44 5.63 13.80
CA LYS A 143 -2.97 5.68 13.63
C LYS A 143 -2.57 6.20 12.25
N ASN A 144 -3.56 6.49 11.39
CA ASN A 144 -3.36 6.93 10.02
C ASN A 144 -2.45 5.98 9.21
N ASP A 145 -2.67 4.68 9.38
CA ASP A 145 -1.84 3.62 8.82
C ASP A 145 -2.66 2.67 7.94
N PHE A 146 -2.06 2.24 6.80
CA PHE A 146 -2.76 1.33 5.88
C PHE A 146 -3.09 0.00 6.54
N GLY A 147 -2.14 -0.64 7.23
CA GLY A 147 -2.33 -1.94 7.87
C GLY A 147 -3.26 -1.88 9.08
N MET A 148 -3.11 -0.85 9.92
CA MET A 148 -3.89 -0.75 11.16
C MET A 148 -5.29 -0.18 10.97
N ASN A 149 -5.52 0.65 9.95
CA ASN A 149 -6.76 1.39 9.81
C ASN A 149 -7.46 1.16 8.46
N ILE A 150 -6.80 1.46 7.34
CA ILE A 150 -7.45 1.45 6.01
C ILE A 150 -7.87 0.04 5.59
N ILE A 151 -6.95 -0.93 5.62
CA ILE A 151 -7.24 -2.32 5.21
C ILE A 151 -8.32 -2.96 6.09
N PRO A 152 -8.26 -2.87 7.43
CA PRO A 152 -9.34 -3.35 8.28
C PRO A 152 -10.69 -2.68 8.02
N ALA A 153 -10.72 -1.38 7.70
CA ALA A 153 -11.95 -0.67 7.38
C ALA A 153 -12.57 -1.18 6.07
N LEU A 154 -11.76 -1.38 5.03
CA LEU A 154 -12.20 -1.97 3.75
C LEU A 154 -12.78 -3.38 3.94
N LEU A 155 -12.13 -4.22 4.76
CA LEU A 155 -12.61 -5.57 5.08
C LEU A 155 -13.94 -5.55 5.81
N ARG A 156 -14.06 -4.71 6.85
CA ARG A 156 -15.28 -4.55 7.63
C ARG A 156 -16.46 -4.16 6.75
N ASP A 157 -16.23 -3.30 5.76
CA ASP A 157 -17.26 -2.78 4.87
C ASP A 157 -17.52 -3.71 3.66
N GLY A 158 -16.87 -4.87 3.61
CA GLY A 158 -17.06 -5.88 2.56
C GLY A 158 -16.62 -5.46 1.16
N ARG A 159 -15.60 -4.59 1.08
CA ARG A 159 -15.07 -4.12 -0.19
C ARG A 159 -14.44 -5.26 -1.00
N LYS A 160 -14.33 -5.06 -2.32
CA LYS A 160 -13.75 -6.04 -3.26
C LYS A 160 -12.22 -5.99 -3.18
N MET A 161 -11.65 -6.85 -2.36
CA MET A 161 -10.22 -6.90 -2.03
C MET A 161 -9.60 -8.20 -2.53
N TYR A 162 -8.49 -8.11 -3.27
CA TYR A 162 -7.83 -9.26 -3.87
C TYR A 162 -6.32 -9.28 -3.65
N ALA A 163 -5.76 -10.49 -3.49
CA ALA A 163 -4.33 -10.73 -3.35
C ALA A 163 -3.73 -11.10 -4.71
N TYR A 164 -2.77 -10.31 -5.18
CA TYR A 164 -1.99 -10.58 -6.38
C TYR A 164 -0.71 -11.32 -6.00
N HIS A 165 -0.60 -12.59 -6.40
CA HIS A 165 0.58 -13.40 -6.12
C HIS A 165 1.77 -12.95 -6.97
N PHE A 166 2.72 -12.28 -6.32
CA PHE A 166 3.97 -11.90 -6.97
C PHE A 166 4.92 -13.08 -7.02
N ASN A 167 5.49 -13.31 -8.20
CA ASN A 167 6.48 -14.35 -8.41
C ASN A 167 7.77 -13.72 -8.93
N GLY A 168 8.73 -13.53 -8.05
CA GLY A 168 10.00 -12.90 -8.39
C GLY A 168 10.82 -12.56 -7.15
N TYR A 169 11.91 -11.82 -7.36
CA TYR A 169 12.73 -11.34 -6.26
C TYR A 169 12.05 -10.14 -5.57
N TRP A 170 11.89 -10.25 -4.27
CA TRP A 170 11.47 -9.16 -3.39
C TRP A 170 12.25 -9.20 -2.09
N ARG A 171 12.66 -8.05 -1.61
CA ARG A 171 13.32 -7.89 -0.32
C ARG A 171 12.87 -6.58 0.34
N ASP A 172 12.40 -6.67 1.55
CA ASP A 172 12.27 -5.54 2.45
C ASP A 172 13.67 -5.22 3.01
N VAL A 173 14.14 -4.00 2.79
CA VAL A 173 15.46 -3.53 3.20
C VAL A 173 15.40 -2.56 4.39
N GLY A 174 14.38 -2.67 5.21
CA GLY A 174 14.17 -1.86 6.42
C GLY A 174 15.17 -2.12 7.55
N THR A 175 16.06 -3.11 7.41
CA THR A 175 17.16 -3.37 8.36
C THR A 175 18.51 -3.35 7.64
N ILE A 176 19.59 -3.05 8.41
CA ILE A 176 20.95 -3.03 7.86
C ILE A 176 21.32 -4.42 7.29
N ASP A 177 20.94 -5.48 7.98
CA ASP A 177 21.23 -6.86 7.56
C ASP A 177 20.53 -7.19 6.25
N SER A 178 19.24 -6.86 6.12
CA SER A 178 18.47 -7.10 4.88
C SER A 178 18.98 -6.24 3.72
N LEU A 179 19.41 -5.01 3.98
CA LEU A 179 20.04 -4.15 2.97
C LEU A 179 21.38 -4.74 2.50
N TRP A 180 22.18 -5.27 3.43
CA TRP A 180 23.46 -5.91 3.10
C TRP A 180 23.27 -7.19 2.28
N GLU A 181 22.30 -8.02 2.65
CA GLU A 181 21.97 -9.25 1.92
C GLU A 181 21.40 -8.98 0.50
N ALA A 182 20.80 -7.82 0.29
CA ALA A 182 20.22 -7.42 -1.00
C ALA A 182 21.27 -6.87 -1.99
N ASN A 183 22.49 -6.53 -1.53
CA ASN A 183 23.60 -6.09 -2.36
C ASN A 183 24.46 -7.27 -2.85
#